data_39ad8548aac9ee397713d08a845d4920
#
_entry.id   39ad8548aac9ee397713d08a845d4920
#
_cell.length_a   1.000
_cell.length_b   1.000
_cell.length_c   1.000
_cell.angle_alpha   90.00
_cell.angle_beta   90.00
_cell.angle_gamma   90.00
#
_symmetry.space_group_name_H-M   'P 1'
#
loop_
_entity.id
_entity.type
_entity.pdbx_description
1 polymer ?
#
loop_
_entity_poly.entity_id
_entity_poly.type
_entity_poly.pdbx_seq_one_letter_code
_entity_poly.pdbx_strand_id
1 'polypeptide(L)'
;MTSLLSKSNPKTLAFIAGSCFLFLYWLIGFDGITFSDDIYYLLAGKKFWEGTMEFNAYHFSTRWGAYVPAGLIGHVFGFEPHRISLISLLSYVGTLGLLIKILPEKVNPWILVIWFSTHVYFLHFLTKVYPDALLVFWVVLVPFSAIYRNEKPFLAALGLISGLFFGFLTKETIIFLAPFPVIIFLLDLKSHQLNVRFYSALFGLSISAGLLYLGYFWYSFGDPFYRISSINSGHYISEFTYADKGFWAMLRRLTYLPILTFVERSYWLWLVLAIPGVWKMTREKTSPQLEFGLAYILLFIGFWFMSSTLEFYNPIYLNPRHLIILVPILAFLIATGWEVGQTRQKIQRVQLALIMIGAAISLGQNDLRMAGFQAVFFLLLLPEKLPYRTASLAVILLIPALYSILYQKQLKSYPTLVDTLKQTTSTTENQEVILVNNFIAFSKGVLLDGDTLAQSKLIGIEKIDSLKSLRPTQVQVLIYRYYEHAYPNEQVDVDALEKWLLNKKLIYEVKSDQVWIRRFEMDQNRRF
;
A
#
# COMPACT_ATOMS: atom_id res chain seq x y z
N MET A 1 -1.30 -40.37 -2.81
CA MET A 1 -1.10 -38.95 -2.54
C MET A 1 -0.25 -38.68 -1.29
N THR A 2 -0.32 -39.50 -0.27
CA THR A 2 0.48 -39.42 0.97
C THR A 2 2.00 -39.65 0.80
N SER A 3 2.44 -40.44 -0.18
CA SER A 3 3.87 -40.74 -0.41
C SER A 3 4.65 -39.66 -1.19
N LEU A 4 3.97 -38.78 -1.92
CA LEU A 4 4.59 -37.64 -2.62
C LEU A 4 4.88 -36.47 -1.69
N LEU A 5 4.10 -36.30 -0.61
CA LEU A 5 4.29 -35.23 0.38
C LEU A 5 5.45 -35.49 1.35
N SER A 6 5.85 -36.76 1.53
CA SER A 6 6.94 -37.13 2.47
C SER A 6 8.35 -36.80 1.97
N LYS A 7 8.53 -36.43 0.69
CA LYS A 7 9.81 -36.03 0.07
C LYS A 7 9.92 -34.56 -0.29
N SER A 8 8.88 -33.74 -0.09
CA SER A 8 8.94 -32.33 -0.46
C SER A 8 9.75 -31.53 0.57
N ASN A 9 10.66 -30.69 0.07
CA ASN A 9 11.43 -29.77 0.89
C ASN A 9 10.45 -28.83 1.66
N PRO A 10 10.54 -28.71 3.00
CA PRO A 10 9.66 -27.85 3.81
C PRO A 10 9.56 -26.40 3.30
N LYS A 11 10.64 -25.85 2.73
CA LYS A 11 10.63 -24.53 2.11
C LYS A 11 9.72 -24.46 0.87
N THR A 12 9.81 -25.48 0.02
CA THR A 12 8.95 -25.57 -1.19
C THR A 12 7.48 -25.69 -0.80
N LEU A 13 7.17 -26.53 0.19
CA LEU A 13 5.80 -26.67 0.67
C LEU A 13 5.25 -25.38 1.26
N ALA A 14 6.04 -24.70 2.10
CA ALA A 14 5.67 -23.43 2.69
C ALA A 14 5.49 -22.33 1.63
N PHE A 15 6.36 -22.27 0.60
CA PHE A 15 6.19 -21.36 -0.54
C PHE A 15 4.90 -21.60 -1.30
N ILE A 16 4.61 -22.85 -1.65
CA ILE A 16 3.38 -23.20 -2.36
C ILE A 16 2.16 -22.82 -1.53
N ALA A 17 2.13 -23.20 -0.26
CA ALA A 17 1.00 -22.90 0.63
C ALA A 17 0.79 -21.38 0.80
N GLY A 18 1.86 -20.61 1.00
CA GLY A 18 1.79 -19.16 1.10
C GLY A 18 1.31 -18.52 -0.21
N SER A 19 1.82 -18.98 -1.35
CA SER A 19 1.38 -18.50 -2.67
C SER A 19 -0.07 -18.84 -2.95
N CYS A 20 -0.52 -20.05 -2.61
CA CYS A 20 -1.93 -20.45 -2.71
C CYS A 20 -2.82 -19.59 -1.81
N PHE A 21 -2.40 -19.31 -0.58
CA PHE A 21 -3.15 -18.43 0.32
C PHE A 21 -3.27 -17.02 -0.26
N LEU A 22 -2.18 -16.42 -0.74
CA LEU A 22 -2.20 -15.10 -1.37
C LEU A 22 -3.09 -15.07 -2.61
N PHE A 23 -3.02 -16.11 -3.45
CA PHE A 23 -3.88 -16.22 -4.63
C PHE A 23 -5.36 -16.34 -4.25
N LEU A 24 -5.70 -17.19 -3.28
CA LEU A 24 -7.08 -17.33 -2.79
C LEU A 24 -7.57 -16.05 -2.15
N TYR A 25 -6.73 -15.38 -1.35
CA TYR A 25 -7.08 -14.09 -0.79
C TYR A 25 -7.30 -13.03 -1.88
N TRP A 26 -6.43 -12.96 -2.89
CA TRP A 26 -6.60 -12.08 -4.04
C TRP A 26 -7.93 -12.35 -4.75
N LEU A 27 -8.26 -13.63 -4.98
CA LEU A 27 -9.47 -14.03 -5.68
C LEU A 27 -10.75 -13.62 -4.94
N ILE A 28 -10.79 -13.82 -3.62
CA ILE A 28 -11.99 -13.59 -2.81
C ILE A 28 -11.96 -12.26 -2.05
N GLY A 29 -10.81 -11.62 -1.88
CA GLY A 29 -10.63 -10.44 -1.03
C GLY A 29 -10.86 -9.09 -1.73
N PHE A 30 -11.12 -9.09 -3.03
CA PHE A 30 -11.40 -7.85 -3.74
C PHE A 30 -12.71 -7.22 -3.27
N ASP A 31 -12.63 -5.99 -2.79
CA ASP A 31 -13.73 -5.21 -2.24
C ASP A 31 -14.02 -3.94 -3.06
N GLY A 32 -13.48 -3.86 -4.29
CA GLY A 32 -13.59 -2.71 -5.18
C GLY A 32 -12.36 -1.80 -5.15
N ILE A 33 -12.44 -0.70 -5.88
CA ILE A 33 -11.43 0.36 -5.90
C ILE A 33 -11.43 1.17 -4.60
N THR A 34 -10.39 1.98 -4.37
CA THR A 34 -10.33 2.84 -3.17
C THR A 34 -10.86 4.25 -3.42
N PHE A 35 -11.20 4.57 -4.67
CA PHE A 35 -11.66 5.89 -5.13
C PHE A 35 -10.62 7.02 -4.89
N SER A 36 -9.36 6.68 -4.85
CA SER A 36 -8.24 7.57 -4.55
C SER A 36 -7.16 7.47 -5.65
N ASP A 37 -5.89 7.45 -5.26
CA ASP A 37 -4.74 7.38 -6.18
C ASP A 37 -4.79 6.17 -7.14
N ASP A 38 -5.42 5.06 -6.76
CA ASP A 38 -5.59 3.88 -7.61
C ASP A 38 -6.30 4.20 -8.92
N ILE A 39 -7.23 5.16 -8.93
CA ILE A 39 -7.90 5.64 -10.13
C ILE A 39 -6.89 6.19 -11.13
N TYR A 40 -5.95 7.01 -10.62
CA TYR A 40 -4.90 7.57 -11.47
C TYR A 40 -4.04 6.47 -12.11
N TYR A 41 -3.57 5.50 -11.32
CA TYR A 41 -2.67 4.45 -11.83
C TYR A 41 -3.39 3.52 -12.82
N LEU A 42 -4.65 3.22 -12.60
CA LEU A 42 -5.48 2.45 -13.52
C LEU A 42 -5.62 3.17 -14.86
N LEU A 43 -6.07 4.44 -14.84
CA LEU A 43 -6.29 5.22 -16.05
C LEU A 43 -4.98 5.59 -16.78
N ALA A 44 -3.92 5.93 -16.03
CA ALA A 44 -2.61 6.21 -16.62
C ALA A 44 -2.03 4.96 -17.29
N GLY A 45 -2.17 3.78 -16.67
CA GLY A 45 -1.77 2.53 -17.26
C GLY A 45 -2.52 2.21 -18.56
N LYS A 46 -3.83 2.42 -18.58
CA LYS A 46 -4.64 2.28 -19.80
C LYS A 46 -4.16 3.21 -20.90
N LYS A 47 -4.10 4.52 -20.61
CA LYS A 47 -3.68 5.54 -21.58
C LYS A 47 -2.26 5.32 -22.11
N PHE A 48 -1.35 4.81 -21.28
CA PHE A 48 0.02 4.51 -21.71
C PHE A 48 0.04 3.45 -22.82
N TRP A 49 -0.68 2.35 -22.66
CA TRP A 49 -0.73 1.27 -23.64
C TRP A 49 -1.64 1.57 -24.84
N GLU A 50 -2.54 2.54 -24.72
CA GLU A 50 -3.33 3.10 -25.84
C GLU A 50 -2.55 4.20 -26.62
N GLY A 51 -1.37 4.61 -26.16
CA GLY A 51 -0.58 5.68 -26.77
C GLY A 51 -1.14 7.08 -26.57
N THR A 52 -2.05 7.27 -25.63
CA THR A 52 -2.75 8.53 -25.34
C THR A 52 -2.33 9.16 -24.01
N MET A 53 -1.26 8.63 -23.38
CA MET A 53 -0.77 9.16 -22.12
C MET A 53 -0.04 10.49 -22.32
N GLU A 54 -0.55 11.51 -21.64
CA GLU A 54 0.10 12.82 -21.56
C GLU A 54 0.83 12.97 -20.21
N PHE A 55 2.09 13.35 -20.28
CA PHE A 55 2.86 13.71 -19.10
C PHE A 55 2.54 15.15 -18.70
N ASN A 56 2.26 15.36 -17.43
CA ASN A 56 1.92 16.67 -16.88
C ASN A 56 2.69 16.95 -15.58
N ALA A 57 2.52 18.13 -15.00
CA ALA A 57 3.16 18.52 -13.75
C ALA A 57 2.75 17.69 -12.53
N TYR A 58 1.72 16.85 -12.65
CA TYR A 58 1.29 15.97 -11.56
C TYR A 58 2.31 14.84 -11.36
N HIS A 59 2.93 14.80 -10.20
CA HIS A 59 4.08 13.93 -9.92
C HIS A 59 3.81 12.42 -10.13
N PHE A 60 2.54 11.97 -10.12
CA PHE A 60 2.21 10.58 -10.43
C PHE A 60 2.46 10.22 -11.89
N SER A 61 2.48 11.20 -12.82
CA SER A 61 2.75 10.94 -14.24
C SER A 61 4.14 10.34 -14.50
N THR A 62 5.07 10.58 -13.60
CA THR A 62 6.46 10.08 -13.68
C THR A 62 6.68 8.74 -12.93
N ARG A 63 5.64 8.16 -12.32
CA ARG A 63 5.71 6.86 -11.62
C ARG A 63 5.46 5.68 -12.55
N TRP A 64 6.28 5.56 -13.57
CA TRP A 64 6.12 4.52 -14.62
C TRP A 64 6.10 3.10 -14.06
N GLY A 65 6.94 2.81 -13.09
CA GLY A 65 6.99 1.49 -12.44
C GLY A 65 5.69 1.10 -11.73
N ALA A 66 4.80 2.06 -11.46
CA ALA A 66 3.50 1.79 -10.87
C ALA A 66 2.44 1.46 -11.93
N TYR A 67 2.29 2.29 -12.97
CA TYR A 67 1.17 2.17 -13.89
C TYR A 67 1.47 1.42 -15.19
N VAL A 68 2.73 1.43 -15.69
CA VAL A 68 3.06 0.74 -16.94
C VAL A 68 2.86 -0.78 -16.83
N PRO A 69 3.42 -1.48 -15.80
CA PRO A 69 3.17 -2.92 -15.67
C PRO A 69 1.72 -3.25 -15.32
N ALA A 70 1.02 -2.40 -14.55
CA ALA A 70 -0.40 -2.56 -14.27
C ALA A 70 -1.25 -2.42 -15.55
N GLY A 71 -0.97 -1.39 -16.36
CA GLY A 71 -1.64 -1.17 -17.63
C GLY A 71 -1.41 -2.30 -18.65
N LEU A 72 -0.22 -2.95 -18.64
CA LEU A 72 0.03 -4.12 -19.48
C LEU A 72 -0.95 -5.26 -19.16
N ILE A 73 -1.18 -5.52 -17.87
CA ILE A 73 -2.19 -6.53 -17.46
C ILE A 73 -3.57 -6.14 -18.00
N GLY A 74 -3.96 -4.87 -17.86
CA GLY A 74 -5.24 -4.36 -18.39
C GLY A 74 -5.34 -4.44 -19.91
N HIS A 75 -4.25 -4.18 -20.63
CA HIS A 75 -4.20 -4.27 -22.08
C HIS A 75 -4.35 -5.72 -22.58
N VAL A 76 -3.73 -6.69 -21.90
CA VAL A 76 -3.75 -8.11 -22.30
C VAL A 76 -5.02 -8.82 -21.85
N PHE A 77 -5.49 -8.58 -20.61
CA PHE A 77 -6.59 -9.33 -19.99
C PHE A 77 -7.90 -8.55 -19.89
N GLY A 78 -7.96 -7.33 -20.44
CA GLY A 78 -9.10 -6.43 -20.34
C GLY A 78 -9.02 -5.50 -19.13
N PHE A 79 -9.57 -4.28 -19.31
CA PHE A 79 -9.56 -3.24 -18.29
C PHE A 79 -10.60 -3.52 -17.21
N GLU A 80 -10.16 -4.19 -16.14
CA GLU A 80 -10.96 -4.49 -14.96
C GLU A 80 -10.05 -4.38 -13.74
N PRO A 81 -10.38 -3.53 -12.72
CA PRO A 81 -9.48 -3.23 -11.59
C PRO A 81 -8.97 -4.46 -10.84
N HIS A 82 -9.82 -5.47 -10.61
CA HIS A 82 -9.41 -6.70 -9.94
C HIS A 82 -8.37 -7.48 -10.77
N ARG A 83 -8.61 -7.64 -12.08
CA ARG A 83 -7.63 -8.33 -12.96
C ARG A 83 -6.31 -7.59 -13.03
N ILE A 84 -6.36 -6.25 -13.13
CA ILE A 84 -5.16 -5.41 -13.16
C ILE A 84 -4.36 -5.55 -11.86
N SER A 85 -5.01 -5.75 -10.71
CA SER A 85 -4.33 -5.98 -9.44
C SER A 85 -3.54 -7.30 -9.36
N LEU A 86 -3.63 -8.17 -10.39
CA LEU A 86 -2.76 -9.34 -10.53
C LEU A 86 -1.27 -8.97 -10.45
N ILE A 87 -0.90 -7.76 -10.89
CA ILE A 87 0.49 -7.28 -10.78
C ILE A 87 0.93 -7.17 -9.32
N SER A 88 0.04 -6.79 -8.41
CA SER A 88 0.31 -6.74 -6.96
C SER A 88 0.48 -8.15 -6.39
N LEU A 89 -0.33 -9.11 -6.82
CA LEU A 89 -0.17 -10.52 -6.45
C LEU A 89 1.18 -11.06 -6.92
N LEU A 90 1.59 -10.78 -8.16
CA LEU A 90 2.88 -11.22 -8.70
C LEU A 90 4.06 -10.61 -7.91
N SER A 91 3.95 -9.33 -7.52
CA SER A 91 4.93 -8.67 -6.65
C SER A 91 5.07 -9.41 -5.30
N TYR A 92 3.95 -9.78 -4.67
CA TYR A 92 3.96 -10.44 -3.36
C TYR A 92 4.47 -11.87 -3.43
N VAL A 93 4.02 -12.65 -4.41
CA VAL A 93 4.50 -14.03 -4.62
C VAL A 93 5.99 -14.05 -4.97
N GLY A 94 6.43 -13.14 -5.85
CA GLY A 94 7.85 -12.96 -6.16
C GLY A 94 8.68 -12.62 -4.93
N THR A 95 8.18 -11.71 -4.10
CA THR A 95 8.82 -11.34 -2.81
C THR A 95 8.93 -12.52 -1.86
N LEU A 96 7.84 -13.28 -1.69
CA LEU A 96 7.85 -14.49 -0.86
C LEU A 96 8.88 -15.51 -1.38
N GLY A 97 8.97 -15.69 -2.71
CA GLY A 97 9.97 -16.55 -3.34
C GLY A 97 11.41 -16.15 -3.02
N LEU A 98 11.71 -14.84 -3.11
CA LEU A 98 13.04 -14.32 -2.73
C LEU A 98 13.36 -14.61 -1.26
N LEU A 99 12.41 -14.36 -0.34
CA LEU A 99 12.60 -14.57 1.09
C LEU A 99 12.79 -16.04 1.47
N ILE A 100 11.98 -16.94 0.92
CA ILE A 100 12.10 -18.40 1.15
C ILE A 100 13.45 -18.92 0.65
N LYS A 101 13.93 -18.41 -0.49
CA LYS A 101 15.20 -18.83 -1.09
C LYS A 101 16.39 -18.57 -0.16
N ILE A 102 16.42 -17.44 0.54
CA ILE A 102 17.52 -17.04 1.41
C ILE A 102 17.33 -17.45 2.87
N LEU A 103 16.18 -18.02 3.20
CA LEU A 103 15.90 -18.42 4.58
C LEU A 103 16.89 -19.51 5.02
N PRO A 104 17.61 -19.35 6.15
CA PRO A 104 18.53 -20.38 6.64
C PRO A 104 17.83 -21.72 6.88
N GLU A 105 18.51 -22.82 6.63
CA GLU A 105 17.93 -24.19 6.72
C GLU A 105 17.38 -24.54 8.11
N LYS A 106 17.95 -23.97 9.17
CA LYS A 106 17.50 -24.19 10.55
C LYS A 106 16.22 -23.42 10.92
N VAL A 107 15.80 -22.48 10.08
CA VAL A 107 14.64 -21.63 10.36
C VAL A 107 13.38 -22.30 9.85
N ASN A 108 12.33 -22.35 10.69
CA ASN A 108 11.03 -22.86 10.27
C ASN A 108 10.38 -21.93 9.24
N PRO A 109 10.20 -22.37 7.96
CA PRO A 109 9.66 -21.51 6.91
C PRO A 109 8.20 -21.11 7.13
N TRP A 110 7.45 -21.86 7.92
CA TRP A 110 6.06 -21.52 8.24
C TRP A 110 5.93 -20.24 9.06
N ILE A 111 6.92 -19.92 9.91
CA ILE A 111 6.94 -18.65 10.65
C ILE A 111 7.04 -17.48 9.66
N LEU A 112 7.93 -17.58 8.66
CA LEU A 112 8.03 -16.54 7.61
C LEU A 112 6.71 -16.39 6.86
N VAL A 113 6.14 -17.49 6.37
CA VAL A 113 4.91 -17.44 5.58
C VAL A 113 3.74 -16.84 6.37
N ILE A 114 3.57 -17.24 7.63
CA ILE A 114 2.50 -16.73 8.49
C ILE A 114 2.65 -15.20 8.67
N TRP A 115 3.81 -14.72 9.08
CA TRP A 115 4.03 -13.29 9.32
C TRP A 115 4.04 -12.45 8.05
N PHE A 116 4.43 -13.03 6.93
CA PHE A 116 4.36 -12.38 5.61
C PHE A 116 2.91 -12.24 5.12
N SER A 117 2.09 -13.30 5.26
CA SER A 117 0.81 -13.43 4.55
C SER A 117 -0.42 -13.03 5.39
N THR A 118 -0.26 -12.49 6.61
CA THR A 118 -1.43 -12.28 7.49
C THR A 118 -1.61 -10.85 7.97
N HIS A 119 -0.74 -9.92 7.57
CA HIS A 119 -0.92 -8.51 7.94
C HIS A 119 -2.10 -7.90 7.17
N VAL A 120 -3.09 -7.36 7.87
CA VAL A 120 -4.37 -6.92 7.30
C VAL A 120 -4.19 -5.87 6.20
N TYR A 121 -3.41 -4.81 6.44
CA TYR A 121 -3.15 -3.79 5.41
C TYR A 121 -2.34 -4.32 4.24
N PHE A 122 -1.38 -5.20 4.48
CA PHE A 122 -0.61 -5.84 3.42
C PHE A 122 -1.54 -6.62 2.48
N LEU A 123 -2.45 -7.42 3.04
CA LEU A 123 -3.44 -8.17 2.28
C LEU A 123 -4.47 -7.27 1.58
N HIS A 124 -4.89 -6.17 2.21
CA HIS A 124 -5.82 -5.21 1.58
C HIS A 124 -5.24 -4.66 0.27
N PHE A 125 -3.95 -4.26 0.27
CA PHE A 125 -3.30 -3.71 -0.92
C PHE A 125 -2.87 -4.77 -1.94
N LEU A 126 -2.93 -6.06 -1.61
CA LEU A 126 -2.76 -7.17 -2.54
C LEU A 126 -3.80 -7.14 -3.67
N THR A 127 -5.02 -6.70 -3.38
CA THR A 127 -6.13 -6.64 -4.33
C THR A 127 -6.29 -5.28 -5.01
N LYS A 128 -5.33 -4.37 -4.84
CA LYS A 128 -5.38 -2.99 -5.36
C LYS A 128 -4.20 -2.70 -6.28
N VAL A 129 -4.35 -1.66 -7.09
CA VAL A 129 -3.27 -1.14 -7.94
C VAL A 129 -2.66 0.08 -7.28
N TYR A 130 -1.65 -0.16 -6.46
CA TYR A 130 -0.91 0.90 -5.78
C TYR A 130 0.59 0.73 -5.95
N PRO A 131 1.36 1.83 -6.07
CA PRO A 131 2.81 1.73 -6.19
C PRO A 131 3.45 1.04 -4.99
N ASP A 132 2.87 1.19 -3.79
CA ASP A 132 3.38 0.56 -2.57
C ASP A 132 3.36 -0.98 -2.65
N ALA A 133 2.32 -1.57 -3.28
CA ALA A 133 2.22 -3.01 -3.46
C ALA A 133 3.30 -3.56 -4.42
N LEU A 134 3.63 -2.81 -5.46
CA LEU A 134 4.71 -3.19 -6.38
C LEU A 134 6.09 -2.95 -5.78
N LEU A 135 6.21 -1.88 -4.96
CA LEU A 135 7.44 -1.51 -4.28
C LEU A 135 7.92 -2.58 -3.30
N VAL A 136 7.00 -3.39 -2.75
CA VAL A 136 7.32 -4.54 -1.88
C VAL A 136 8.40 -5.43 -2.47
N PHE A 137 8.31 -5.76 -3.76
CA PHE A 137 9.29 -6.60 -4.46
C PHE A 137 10.65 -5.90 -4.58
N TRP A 138 10.66 -4.64 -4.99
CA TRP A 138 11.88 -3.87 -5.20
C TRP A 138 12.64 -3.63 -3.89
N VAL A 139 11.93 -3.34 -2.81
CA VAL A 139 12.50 -3.16 -1.47
C VAL A 139 13.23 -4.42 -1.00
N VAL A 140 12.66 -5.61 -1.23
CA VAL A 140 13.30 -6.88 -0.86
C VAL A 140 14.44 -7.27 -1.79
N LEU A 141 14.33 -6.92 -3.07
CA LEU A 141 15.38 -7.22 -4.05
C LEU A 141 16.72 -6.55 -3.70
N VAL A 142 16.71 -5.38 -3.06
CA VAL A 142 17.92 -4.66 -2.64
C VAL A 142 18.77 -5.49 -1.67
N PRO A 143 18.31 -5.85 -0.45
CA PRO A 143 19.09 -6.65 0.48
C PRO A 143 19.30 -8.09 -0.02
N PHE A 144 18.31 -8.67 -0.73
CA PHE A 144 18.46 -9.99 -1.35
C PHE A 144 19.67 -10.05 -2.30
N SER A 145 19.81 -9.06 -3.18
CA SER A 145 20.92 -9.02 -4.14
C SER A 145 22.26 -8.84 -3.46
N ALA A 146 22.34 -8.01 -2.42
CA ALA A 146 23.56 -7.77 -1.68
C ALA A 146 24.13 -9.03 -1.00
N ILE A 147 23.29 -10.02 -0.66
CA ILE A 147 23.73 -11.30 -0.08
C ILE A 147 24.70 -12.02 -1.02
N TYR A 148 24.45 -11.95 -2.32
CA TYR A 148 25.21 -12.65 -3.35
C TYR A 148 26.41 -11.85 -3.90
N ARG A 149 26.79 -10.71 -3.28
CA ARG A 149 27.84 -9.81 -3.79
C ARG A 149 29.23 -10.46 -3.93
N ASN A 150 29.50 -11.47 -3.12
CA ASN A 150 30.77 -12.21 -3.18
C ASN A 150 30.73 -13.41 -4.14
N GLU A 151 29.57 -14.05 -4.30
CA GLU A 151 29.42 -15.25 -5.14
C GLU A 151 29.14 -14.91 -6.60
N LYS A 152 28.26 -13.91 -6.84
CA LYS A 152 27.78 -13.50 -8.16
C LYS A 152 27.84 -11.99 -8.32
N PRO A 153 29.04 -11.38 -8.30
CA PRO A 153 29.20 -9.94 -8.12
C PRO A 153 28.43 -9.08 -9.12
N PHE A 154 28.48 -9.42 -10.42
CA PHE A 154 27.78 -8.65 -11.44
C PHE A 154 26.25 -8.75 -11.31
N LEU A 155 25.71 -9.97 -11.14
CA LEU A 155 24.27 -10.19 -10.97
C LEU A 155 23.75 -9.55 -9.68
N ALA A 156 24.55 -9.57 -8.62
CA ALA A 156 24.23 -8.91 -7.37
C ALA A 156 24.19 -7.37 -7.53
N ALA A 157 25.15 -6.79 -8.23
CA ALA A 157 25.15 -5.36 -8.55
C ALA A 157 23.95 -4.99 -9.44
N LEU A 158 23.67 -5.76 -10.46
CA LEU A 158 22.52 -5.57 -11.34
C LEU A 158 21.20 -5.65 -10.57
N GLY A 159 21.02 -6.68 -9.73
CA GLY A 159 19.81 -6.84 -8.94
C GLY A 159 19.62 -5.72 -7.91
N LEU A 160 20.70 -5.28 -7.26
CA LEU A 160 20.66 -4.18 -6.30
C LEU A 160 20.26 -2.85 -6.97
N ILE A 161 20.91 -2.51 -8.10
CA ILE A 161 20.56 -1.30 -8.86
C ILE A 161 19.16 -1.41 -9.45
N SER A 162 18.76 -2.58 -9.97
CA SER A 162 17.38 -2.79 -10.44
C SER A 162 16.36 -2.54 -9.32
N GLY A 163 16.62 -3.04 -8.10
CA GLY A 163 15.77 -2.79 -6.95
C GLY A 163 15.62 -1.31 -6.61
N LEU A 164 16.73 -0.56 -6.59
CA LEU A 164 16.71 0.88 -6.33
C LEU A 164 16.09 1.66 -7.49
N PHE A 165 16.49 1.39 -8.73
CA PHE A 165 16.08 2.15 -9.91
C PHE A 165 14.61 1.92 -10.26
N PHE A 166 14.18 0.68 -10.45
CA PHE A 166 12.77 0.37 -10.73
C PHE A 166 11.89 0.66 -9.52
N GLY A 167 12.41 0.48 -8.29
CA GLY A 167 11.76 0.95 -7.08
C GLY A 167 11.52 2.47 -7.13
N PHE A 168 12.51 3.26 -7.55
CA PHE A 168 12.36 4.71 -7.70
C PHE A 168 11.37 5.09 -8.81
N LEU A 169 11.37 4.39 -9.93
CA LEU A 169 10.35 4.57 -10.97
C LEU A 169 8.94 4.20 -10.49
N THR A 170 8.85 3.33 -9.47
CA THR A 170 7.56 2.94 -8.87
C THR A 170 7.10 3.94 -7.82
N LYS A 171 7.97 4.27 -6.85
CA LYS A 171 7.67 5.25 -5.79
C LYS A 171 8.94 5.77 -5.12
N GLU A 172 8.93 7.05 -4.77
CA GLU A 172 10.07 7.77 -4.19
C GLU A 172 10.54 7.21 -2.84
N THR A 173 9.68 6.54 -2.08
CA THR A 173 10.02 6.00 -0.75
C THR A 173 11.14 4.96 -0.76
N ILE A 174 11.49 4.38 -1.92
CA ILE A 174 12.68 3.51 -2.06
C ILE A 174 13.99 4.26 -1.75
N ILE A 175 14.01 5.59 -1.83
CA ILE A 175 15.18 6.42 -1.52
C ILE A 175 15.67 6.22 -0.09
N PHE A 176 14.80 5.73 0.81
CA PHE A 176 15.20 5.36 2.16
C PHE A 176 16.30 4.27 2.16
N LEU A 177 16.36 3.46 1.10
CA LEU A 177 17.41 2.47 0.89
C LEU A 177 18.61 3.01 0.08
N ALA A 178 18.60 4.26 -0.39
CA ALA A 178 19.75 4.81 -1.13
C ALA A 178 21.07 4.78 -0.35
N PRO A 179 21.12 4.94 1.00
CA PRO A 179 22.34 4.78 1.78
C PRO A 179 22.83 3.33 1.89
N PHE A 180 21.99 2.33 1.60
CA PHE A 180 22.28 0.91 1.77
C PHE A 180 23.57 0.46 1.09
N PRO A 181 23.82 0.71 -0.22
CA PRO A 181 25.04 0.27 -0.89
C PRO A 181 26.30 0.93 -0.31
N VAL A 182 26.21 2.18 0.14
CA VAL A 182 27.34 2.91 0.75
C VAL A 182 27.69 2.29 2.11
N ILE A 183 26.68 1.97 2.93
CA ILE A 183 26.91 1.37 4.25
C ILE A 183 27.50 -0.03 4.10
N ILE A 184 26.99 -0.86 3.17
CA ILE A 184 27.56 -2.19 2.90
C ILE A 184 29.01 -2.06 2.41
N PHE A 185 29.32 -1.08 1.54
CA PHE A 185 30.70 -0.81 1.11
C PHE A 185 31.61 -0.51 2.30
N LEU A 186 31.19 0.37 3.20
CA LEU A 186 31.97 0.72 4.39
C LEU A 186 32.17 -0.48 5.36
N LEU A 187 31.15 -1.32 5.49
CA LEU A 187 31.24 -2.54 6.30
C LEU A 187 32.19 -3.56 5.66
N ASP A 188 32.12 -3.78 4.35
CA ASP A 188 33.02 -4.69 3.63
C ASP A 188 34.47 -4.18 3.63
N LEU A 189 34.67 -2.86 3.50
CA LEU A 189 35.99 -2.23 3.62
C LEU A 189 36.59 -2.46 5.01
N LYS A 190 35.79 -2.23 6.07
CA LYS A 190 36.23 -2.42 7.46
C LYS A 190 36.54 -3.88 7.79
N SER A 191 35.82 -4.83 7.20
CA SER A 191 36.02 -6.26 7.41
C SER A 191 37.06 -6.90 6.49
N HIS A 192 37.71 -6.10 5.62
CA HIS A 192 38.64 -6.58 4.57
C HIS A 192 38.03 -7.61 3.59
N GLN A 193 36.72 -7.54 3.38
CA GLN A 193 35.97 -8.44 2.48
C GLN A 193 35.48 -7.73 1.19
N LEU A 194 36.18 -6.65 0.77
CA LEU A 194 35.80 -5.84 -0.36
C LEU A 194 35.87 -6.61 -1.67
N ASN A 195 34.74 -6.85 -2.32
CA ASN A 195 34.68 -7.40 -3.66
C ASN A 195 34.70 -6.29 -4.72
N VAL A 196 35.91 -5.98 -5.24
CA VAL A 196 36.11 -4.91 -6.23
C VAL A 196 35.22 -5.09 -7.45
N ARG A 197 35.01 -6.33 -7.94
CA ARG A 197 34.16 -6.59 -9.12
C ARG A 197 32.70 -6.19 -8.87
N PHE A 198 32.18 -6.45 -7.68
CA PHE A 198 30.83 -6.05 -7.30
C PHE A 198 30.70 -4.53 -7.27
N TYR A 199 31.61 -3.83 -6.57
CA TYR A 199 31.52 -2.38 -6.40
C TYR A 199 31.81 -1.61 -7.69
N SER A 200 32.72 -2.08 -8.54
CA SER A 200 32.94 -1.48 -9.87
C SER A 200 31.71 -1.66 -10.79
N ALA A 201 31.10 -2.85 -10.81
CA ALA A 201 29.86 -3.08 -11.54
C ALA A 201 28.72 -2.22 -10.99
N LEU A 202 28.57 -2.14 -9.66
CA LEU A 202 27.57 -1.32 -8.99
C LEU A 202 27.70 0.15 -9.36
N PHE A 203 28.92 0.69 -9.32
CA PHE A 203 29.21 2.07 -9.69
C PHE A 203 28.91 2.35 -11.17
N GLY A 204 29.39 1.50 -12.08
CA GLY A 204 29.13 1.63 -13.52
C GLY A 204 27.64 1.57 -13.87
N LEU A 205 26.91 0.61 -13.29
CA LEU A 205 25.45 0.48 -13.47
C LEU A 205 24.69 1.66 -12.89
N SER A 206 25.13 2.20 -11.73
CA SER A 206 24.51 3.38 -11.12
C SER A 206 24.65 4.62 -11.99
N ILE A 207 25.86 4.86 -12.54
CA ILE A 207 26.11 5.96 -13.49
C ILE A 207 25.25 5.76 -14.74
N SER A 208 25.24 4.57 -15.33
CA SER A 208 24.47 4.30 -16.54
C SER A 208 22.97 4.53 -16.32
N ALA A 209 22.41 4.03 -15.23
CA ALA A 209 21.02 4.23 -14.88
C ALA A 209 20.69 5.71 -14.62
N GLY A 210 21.58 6.43 -13.92
CA GLY A 210 21.46 7.86 -13.68
C GLY A 210 21.49 8.68 -14.97
N LEU A 211 22.45 8.40 -15.85
CA LEU A 211 22.58 9.11 -17.14
C LEU A 211 21.37 8.85 -18.04
N LEU A 212 20.89 7.61 -18.13
CA LEU A 212 19.69 7.27 -18.90
C LEU A 212 18.46 8.01 -18.34
N TYR A 213 18.30 8.03 -17.02
CA TYR A 213 17.18 8.69 -16.36
C TYR A 213 17.20 10.21 -16.54
N LEU A 214 18.31 10.85 -16.21
CA LEU A 214 18.46 12.31 -16.34
C LEU A 214 18.44 12.74 -17.81
N GLY A 215 19.06 11.96 -18.71
CA GLY A 215 19.05 12.19 -20.15
C GLY A 215 17.65 12.13 -20.75
N TYR A 216 16.84 11.17 -20.31
CA TYR A 216 15.44 11.08 -20.74
C TYR A 216 14.64 12.34 -20.33
N PHE A 217 14.73 12.78 -19.07
CA PHE A 217 14.00 13.95 -18.62
C PHE A 217 14.52 15.24 -19.27
N TRP A 218 15.83 15.35 -19.47
CA TRP A 218 16.39 16.48 -20.21
C TRP A 218 15.88 16.53 -21.65
N TYR A 219 15.91 15.39 -22.36
CA TYR A 219 15.43 15.31 -23.74
C TYR A 219 13.92 15.60 -23.86
N SER A 220 13.11 15.05 -22.97
CA SER A 220 11.64 15.11 -23.03
C SER A 220 11.05 16.41 -22.49
N PHE A 221 11.70 17.03 -21.49
CA PHE A 221 11.15 18.16 -20.74
C PHE A 221 12.09 19.37 -20.61
N GLY A 222 13.32 19.28 -21.12
CA GLY A 222 14.33 20.31 -20.98
C GLY A 222 14.91 20.47 -19.57
N ASP A 223 14.45 19.68 -18.59
CA ASP A 223 14.89 19.71 -17.19
C ASP A 223 15.26 18.29 -16.76
N PRO A 224 16.56 17.98 -16.51
CA PRO A 224 16.97 16.65 -16.04
C PRO A 224 16.40 16.29 -14.67
N PHE A 225 16.01 17.28 -13.87
CA PHE A 225 15.42 17.12 -12.54
C PHE A 225 13.89 17.29 -12.52
N TYR A 226 13.24 17.26 -13.68
CA TYR A 226 11.78 17.45 -13.84
C TYR A 226 10.94 16.71 -12.82
N ARG A 227 11.28 15.45 -12.50
CA ARG A 227 10.55 14.67 -11.49
C ARG A 227 10.66 15.29 -10.09
N ILE A 228 11.84 15.80 -9.72
CA ILE A 228 12.07 16.44 -8.41
C ILE A 228 11.28 17.75 -8.35
N SER A 229 11.34 18.55 -9.40
CA SER A 229 10.57 19.78 -9.54
C SER A 229 9.06 19.52 -9.47
N SER A 230 8.59 18.47 -10.14
CA SER A 230 7.19 18.01 -10.11
C SER A 230 6.74 17.54 -8.72
N ILE A 231 7.58 16.81 -7.99
CA ILE A 231 7.30 16.41 -6.61
C ILE A 231 7.18 17.64 -5.72
N ASN A 232 8.10 18.59 -5.83
CA ASN A 232 8.09 19.80 -5.01
C ASN A 232 6.88 20.69 -5.29
N SER A 233 6.46 20.84 -6.54
CA SER A 233 5.35 21.72 -6.93
C SER A 233 3.96 21.11 -6.74
N GLY A 234 3.82 19.79 -6.78
CA GLY A 234 2.53 19.10 -6.88
C GLY A 234 2.05 18.40 -5.59
N HIS A 235 2.79 18.48 -4.49
CA HIS A 235 2.64 17.46 -3.44
C HIS A 235 1.88 17.89 -2.18
N TYR A 236 1.44 19.14 -2.05
CA TYR A 236 0.99 19.62 -0.75
C TYR A 236 -0.50 19.88 -0.66
N ILE A 237 -1.22 18.82 -0.27
CA ILE A 237 -2.50 18.93 0.39
C ILE A 237 -2.18 19.35 1.83
N SER A 238 -2.62 20.53 2.28
CA SER A 238 -2.36 21.08 3.62
C SER A 238 -2.72 20.10 4.75
N GLU A 239 -3.73 19.25 4.51
CA GLU A 239 -4.18 18.20 5.42
C GLU A 239 -3.07 17.19 5.79
N PHE A 240 -2.17 16.88 4.85
CA PHE A 240 -1.10 15.88 5.02
C PHE A 240 0.30 16.46 5.22
N THR A 241 0.43 17.79 5.22
CA THR A 241 1.70 18.45 5.52
C THR A 241 1.81 18.82 7.00
N TYR A 242 3.04 18.89 7.51
CA TYR A 242 3.35 19.36 8.86
C TYR A 242 3.97 20.75 8.86
N ALA A 243 4.32 21.30 7.70
CA ALA A 243 5.01 22.57 7.57
C ALA A 243 4.21 23.76 8.11
N ASP A 244 2.88 23.71 7.94
CA ASP A 244 1.91 24.74 8.35
C ASP A 244 1.30 24.51 9.74
N LYS A 245 1.58 23.36 10.40
CA LYS A 245 0.92 22.97 11.67
C LYS A 245 1.66 23.38 12.93
N GLY A 246 2.77 24.12 12.81
CA GLY A 246 3.53 24.66 13.93
C GLY A 246 4.41 23.65 14.69
N PHE A 247 5.19 24.16 15.63
CA PHE A 247 6.23 23.41 16.35
C PHE A 247 5.70 22.18 17.10
N TRP A 248 4.58 22.29 17.79
CA TRP A 248 4.03 21.18 18.60
C TRP A 248 3.54 20.01 17.76
N ALA A 249 2.96 20.27 16.61
CA ALA A 249 2.56 19.22 15.67
C ALA A 249 3.79 18.47 15.11
N MET A 250 4.85 19.23 14.78
CA MET A 250 6.12 18.64 14.34
C MET A 250 6.77 17.81 15.44
N LEU A 251 6.85 18.35 16.67
CA LEU A 251 7.42 17.60 17.80
C LEU A 251 6.65 16.30 18.06
N ARG A 252 5.32 16.36 18.04
CA ARG A 252 4.46 15.17 18.16
C ARG A 252 4.75 14.15 17.06
N ARG A 253 4.87 14.61 15.79
CA ARG A 253 5.16 13.73 14.65
C ARG A 253 6.54 13.05 14.78
N LEU A 254 7.54 13.73 15.29
CA LEU A 254 8.90 13.21 15.42
C LEU A 254 9.12 12.36 16.68
N THR A 255 8.22 12.42 17.65
CA THR A 255 8.36 11.69 18.93
C THR A 255 7.40 10.52 19.04
N TYR A 256 6.19 10.74 19.52
CA TYR A 256 5.28 9.66 19.92
C TYR A 256 4.22 9.28 18.87
N LEU A 257 3.90 10.17 17.92
CA LEU A 257 2.87 9.89 16.92
C LEU A 257 3.18 8.64 16.06
N PRO A 258 4.44 8.37 15.64
CA PRO A 258 4.75 7.13 14.94
C PRO A 258 4.41 5.89 15.77
N ILE A 259 4.69 5.90 17.08
CA ILE A 259 4.39 4.77 17.97
C ILE A 259 2.87 4.54 18.01
N LEU A 260 2.09 5.60 18.22
CA LEU A 260 0.62 5.52 18.21
C LEU A 260 0.11 4.96 16.88
N THR A 261 0.66 5.45 15.75
CA THR A 261 0.29 4.99 14.41
C THR A 261 0.64 3.51 14.20
N PHE A 262 1.81 3.06 14.63
CA PHE A 262 2.18 1.65 14.52
C PHE A 262 1.27 0.73 15.34
N VAL A 263 0.83 1.17 16.52
CA VAL A 263 -0.14 0.44 17.34
C VAL A 263 -1.50 0.41 16.66
N GLU A 264 -2.05 1.58 16.32
CA GLU A 264 -3.37 1.75 15.70
C GLU A 264 -3.49 0.99 14.37
N ARG A 265 -2.43 0.94 13.57
CA ARG A 265 -2.40 0.32 12.25
C ARG A 265 -1.83 -1.10 12.23
N SER A 266 -1.81 -1.78 13.37
CA SER A 266 -1.42 -3.20 13.52
C SER A 266 0.04 -3.53 13.20
N TYR A 267 0.94 -2.53 13.02
CA TYR A 267 2.37 -2.78 12.76
C TYR A 267 3.16 -3.08 14.02
N TRP A 268 2.63 -2.71 15.20
CA TRP A 268 3.36 -2.80 16.47
C TRP A 268 3.87 -4.20 16.78
N LEU A 269 3.03 -5.22 16.62
CA LEU A 269 3.44 -6.61 16.86
C LEU A 269 4.57 -7.06 15.93
N TRP A 270 4.50 -6.69 14.65
CA TRP A 270 5.59 -7.00 13.70
C TRP A 270 6.90 -6.35 14.11
N LEU A 271 6.88 -5.10 14.53
CA LEU A 271 8.07 -4.37 15.01
C LEU A 271 8.64 -5.02 16.26
N VAL A 272 7.81 -5.32 17.26
CA VAL A 272 8.25 -5.90 18.54
C VAL A 272 8.81 -7.31 18.33
N LEU A 273 8.16 -8.12 17.50
CA LEU A 273 8.61 -9.50 17.27
C LEU A 273 9.82 -9.61 16.33
N ALA A 274 10.13 -8.56 15.57
CA ALA A 274 11.37 -8.48 14.79
C ALA A 274 12.61 -8.14 15.62
N ILE A 275 12.46 -7.64 16.86
CA ILE A 275 13.59 -7.26 17.75
C ILE A 275 14.65 -8.36 17.88
N PRO A 276 14.31 -9.66 18.09
CA PRO A 276 15.32 -10.71 18.17
C PRO A 276 16.14 -10.88 16.89
N GLY A 277 15.50 -10.70 15.71
CA GLY A 277 16.21 -10.73 14.43
C GLY A 277 17.19 -9.58 14.26
N VAL A 278 16.77 -8.37 14.67
CA VAL A 278 17.66 -7.18 14.70
C VAL A 278 18.79 -7.37 15.70
N TRP A 279 18.50 -7.92 16.89
CA TRP A 279 19.52 -8.25 17.88
C TRP A 279 20.56 -9.24 17.32
N LYS A 280 20.09 -10.28 16.61
CA LYS A 280 20.95 -11.28 15.95
C LYS A 280 21.87 -10.62 14.91
N MET A 281 21.33 -9.71 14.08
CA MET A 281 22.13 -8.91 13.14
C MET A 281 23.29 -8.20 13.83
N THR A 282 23.05 -7.54 14.97
CA THR A 282 24.10 -6.77 15.67
C THR A 282 25.18 -7.64 16.29
N ARG A 283 24.86 -8.89 16.64
CA ARG A 283 25.76 -9.82 17.30
C ARG A 283 26.54 -10.71 16.34
N GLU A 284 25.82 -11.31 15.40
CA GLU A 284 26.42 -12.31 14.50
C GLU A 284 27.04 -11.65 13.26
N LYS A 285 26.49 -10.52 12.80
CA LYS A 285 26.92 -9.78 11.60
C LYS A 285 27.07 -10.66 10.36
N THR A 286 26.28 -11.72 10.29
CA THR A 286 26.31 -12.70 9.21
C THR A 286 25.18 -12.45 8.22
N SER A 287 25.44 -12.72 6.95
CA SER A 287 24.42 -12.75 5.91
C SER A 287 23.46 -13.95 6.12
N PRO A 288 22.17 -13.84 5.86
CA PRO A 288 21.43 -12.67 5.29
C PRO A 288 20.89 -11.69 6.35
N GLN A 289 21.14 -11.93 7.64
CA GLN A 289 20.60 -11.11 8.73
C GLN A 289 21.14 -9.68 8.69
N LEU A 290 22.42 -9.50 8.30
CA LEU A 290 23.04 -8.18 8.21
C LEU A 290 22.32 -7.29 7.17
N GLU A 291 22.12 -7.82 5.97
CA GLU A 291 21.51 -7.08 4.86
C GLU A 291 20.05 -6.71 5.16
N PHE A 292 19.27 -7.66 5.66
CA PHE A 292 17.85 -7.41 5.99
C PHE A 292 17.68 -6.53 7.23
N GLY A 293 18.53 -6.69 8.24
CA GLY A 293 18.53 -5.82 9.41
C GLY A 293 18.92 -4.38 9.07
N LEU A 294 19.91 -4.19 8.19
CA LEU A 294 20.29 -2.87 7.69
C LEU A 294 19.15 -2.23 6.88
N ALA A 295 18.52 -2.99 5.96
CA ALA A 295 17.38 -2.51 5.20
C ALA A 295 16.22 -2.09 6.13
N TYR A 296 15.93 -2.88 7.18
CA TYR A 296 14.93 -2.51 8.18
C TYR A 296 15.26 -1.19 8.87
N ILE A 297 16.49 -1.02 9.36
CA ILE A 297 16.91 0.21 10.06
C ILE A 297 16.76 1.43 9.15
N LEU A 298 17.20 1.33 7.90
CA LEU A 298 17.11 2.43 6.93
C LEU A 298 15.67 2.78 6.60
N LEU A 299 14.81 1.80 6.35
CA LEU A 299 13.38 2.03 6.12
C LEU A 299 12.71 2.65 7.35
N PHE A 300 13.02 2.14 8.55
CA PHE A 300 12.45 2.64 9.79
C PHE A 300 12.84 4.10 10.06
N ILE A 301 14.13 4.43 9.90
CA ILE A 301 14.63 5.82 10.00
C ILE A 301 14.00 6.68 8.91
N GLY A 302 13.89 6.17 7.68
CA GLY A 302 13.24 6.86 6.56
C GLY A 302 11.80 7.25 6.89
N PHE A 303 10.98 6.31 7.33
CA PHE A 303 9.60 6.61 7.74
C PHE A 303 9.50 7.53 8.95
N TRP A 304 10.47 7.49 9.84
CA TRP A 304 10.43 8.32 11.04
C TRP A 304 10.85 9.77 10.77
N PHE A 305 11.94 9.97 9.99
CA PHE A 305 12.63 11.26 9.92
C PHE A 305 12.78 11.86 8.53
N MET A 306 12.64 11.08 7.44
CA MET A 306 12.87 11.63 6.11
C MET A 306 11.80 12.64 5.71
N SER A 307 12.23 13.71 5.05
CA SER A 307 11.35 14.70 4.46
C SER A 307 10.74 14.21 3.16
N SER A 308 9.49 14.55 2.90
CA SER A 308 8.80 14.31 1.62
C SER A 308 9.18 15.33 0.55
N THR A 309 9.87 16.42 0.90
CA THR A 309 10.32 17.49 0.02
C THR A 309 11.74 17.91 0.36
N LEU A 310 12.44 18.51 -0.63
CA LEU A 310 13.76 19.10 -0.46
C LEU A 310 13.71 20.59 -0.11
N GLU A 311 12.59 21.28 -0.38
CA GLU A 311 12.46 22.73 -0.17
C GLU A 311 12.33 23.10 1.30
N PHE A 312 11.64 22.27 2.08
CA PHE A 312 11.48 22.45 3.52
C PHE A 312 11.31 21.11 4.21
N TYR A 313 11.54 21.05 5.51
CA TYR A 313 11.39 19.81 6.25
C TYR A 313 9.91 19.46 6.47
N ASN A 314 9.44 18.41 5.81
CA ASN A 314 8.10 17.88 5.95
C ASN A 314 8.17 16.34 6.09
N PRO A 315 8.16 15.79 7.32
CA PRO A 315 8.23 14.35 7.51
C PRO A 315 7.02 13.67 6.85
N ILE A 316 7.28 12.56 6.16
CA ILE A 316 6.24 11.84 5.41
C ILE A 316 5.02 11.51 6.29
N TYR A 317 3.83 11.71 5.77
CA TYR A 317 2.61 11.29 6.45
C TYR A 317 2.54 9.76 6.58
N LEU A 318 2.36 9.26 7.82
CA LEU A 318 2.34 7.82 8.10
C LEU A 318 0.98 7.21 7.73
N ASN A 319 0.81 6.94 6.45
CA ASN A 319 -0.34 6.19 5.96
C ASN A 319 -0.07 4.68 6.05
N PRO A 320 -1.04 3.84 6.46
CA PRO A 320 -0.87 2.38 6.52
C PRO A 320 -0.33 1.77 5.24
N ARG A 321 -0.74 2.28 4.07
CA ARG A 321 -0.28 1.78 2.77
C ARG A 321 1.22 1.96 2.56
N HIS A 322 1.80 3.08 3.04
CA HIS A 322 3.23 3.32 2.90
C HIS A 322 4.06 2.32 3.70
N LEU A 323 3.51 1.87 4.83
CA LEU A 323 4.20 0.98 5.77
C LEU A 323 4.19 -0.49 5.32
N ILE A 324 3.39 -0.88 4.31
CA ILE A 324 3.32 -2.29 3.86
C ILE A 324 4.66 -2.82 3.36
N ILE A 325 5.54 -1.96 2.87
CA ILE A 325 6.89 -2.34 2.41
C ILE A 325 7.80 -2.83 3.56
N LEU A 326 7.44 -2.52 4.82
CA LEU A 326 8.14 -3.06 6.00
C LEU A 326 7.78 -4.53 6.26
N VAL A 327 6.57 -4.96 5.89
CA VAL A 327 6.04 -6.29 6.26
C VAL A 327 6.96 -7.43 5.84
N PRO A 328 7.46 -7.53 4.59
CA PRO A 328 8.33 -8.63 4.18
C PRO A 328 9.67 -8.64 4.92
N ILE A 329 10.26 -7.48 5.17
CA ILE A 329 11.51 -7.35 5.91
C ILE A 329 11.30 -7.76 7.38
N LEU A 330 10.22 -7.30 8.01
CA LEU A 330 9.85 -7.67 9.37
C LEU A 330 9.55 -9.17 9.49
N ALA A 331 8.79 -9.74 8.54
CA ALA A 331 8.50 -11.17 8.52
C ALA A 331 9.78 -12.04 8.46
N PHE A 332 10.77 -11.61 7.65
CA PHE A 332 12.07 -12.28 7.60
C PHE A 332 12.82 -12.17 8.93
N LEU A 333 12.87 -10.99 9.54
CA LEU A 333 13.54 -10.77 10.82
C LEU A 333 12.83 -11.52 11.97
N ILE A 334 11.50 -11.58 11.95
CA ILE A 334 10.73 -12.38 12.90
C ILE A 334 11.09 -13.87 12.75
N ALA A 335 11.06 -14.39 11.52
CA ALA A 335 11.35 -15.81 11.27
C ALA A 335 12.77 -16.19 11.74
N THR A 336 13.78 -15.41 11.36
CA THR A 336 15.18 -15.67 11.70
C THR A 336 15.51 -15.41 13.17
N GLY A 337 14.77 -14.52 13.83
CA GLY A 337 14.89 -14.21 15.26
C GLY A 337 14.01 -15.05 16.17
N TRP A 338 13.09 -15.86 15.65
CA TRP A 338 12.03 -16.51 16.41
C TRP A 338 12.55 -17.34 17.59
N GLU A 339 13.49 -18.24 17.36
CA GLU A 339 14.08 -19.07 18.41
C GLU A 339 14.80 -18.25 19.50
N VAL A 340 15.53 -17.21 19.08
CA VAL A 340 16.23 -16.31 20.02
C VAL A 340 15.23 -15.58 20.92
N GLY A 341 14.10 -15.13 20.36
CA GLY A 341 13.04 -14.49 21.14
C GLY A 341 12.43 -15.42 22.20
N GLN A 342 12.42 -16.73 21.94
CA GLN A 342 11.86 -17.71 22.86
C GLN A 342 12.86 -18.24 23.89
N THR A 343 14.15 -18.36 23.53
CA THR A 343 15.16 -18.97 24.38
C THR A 343 15.88 -17.96 25.28
N ARG A 344 15.91 -16.67 24.91
CA ARG A 344 16.56 -15.62 25.67
C ARG A 344 15.57 -14.84 26.52
N GLN A 345 15.44 -15.18 27.79
CA GLN A 345 14.50 -14.56 28.74
C GLN A 345 14.55 -13.03 28.76
N LYS A 346 15.72 -12.40 28.64
CA LYS A 346 15.83 -10.92 28.62
C LYS A 346 15.12 -10.34 27.41
N ILE A 347 15.29 -10.94 26.23
CA ILE A 347 14.65 -10.49 24.99
C ILE A 347 13.14 -10.73 25.06
N GLN A 348 12.73 -11.91 25.52
CA GLN A 348 11.32 -12.25 25.72
C GLN A 348 10.62 -11.26 26.66
N ARG A 349 11.25 -10.91 27.79
CA ARG A 349 10.70 -9.91 28.73
C ARG A 349 10.52 -8.54 28.08
N VAL A 350 11.50 -8.11 27.26
CA VAL A 350 11.38 -6.85 26.50
C VAL A 350 10.21 -6.91 25.53
N GLN A 351 10.06 -8.01 24.77
CA GLN A 351 8.93 -8.18 23.86
C GLN A 351 7.58 -8.15 24.60
N LEU A 352 7.45 -8.89 25.71
CA LEU A 352 6.24 -8.91 26.53
C LEU A 352 5.92 -7.52 27.09
N ALA A 353 6.93 -6.79 27.59
CA ALA A 353 6.73 -5.41 28.08
C ALA A 353 6.25 -4.47 26.96
N LEU A 354 6.84 -4.55 25.76
CA LEU A 354 6.44 -3.74 24.62
C LEU A 354 5.04 -4.10 24.10
N ILE A 355 4.65 -5.37 24.13
CA ILE A 355 3.27 -5.79 23.80
C ILE A 355 2.28 -5.20 24.81
N MET A 356 2.61 -5.23 26.11
CA MET A 356 1.76 -4.60 27.15
C MET A 356 1.65 -3.08 26.95
N ILE A 357 2.74 -2.40 26.57
CA ILE A 357 2.70 -0.97 26.22
C ILE A 357 1.76 -0.75 25.04
N GLY A 358 1.84 -1.56 24.00
CA GLY A 358 0.91 -1.48 22.87
C GLY A 358 -0.54 -1.68 23.29
N ALA A 359 -0.82 -2.68 24.15
CA ALA A 359 -2.17 -2.91 24.69
C ALA A 359 -2.68 -1.71 25.50
N ALA A 360 -1.83 -1.11 26.34
CA ALA A 360 -2.17 0.09 27.10
C ALA A 360 -2.46 1.29 26.18
N ILE A 361 -1.67 1.49 25.11
CA ILE A 361 -1.93 2.52 24.10
C ILE A 361 -3.28 2.28 23.42
N SER A 362 -3.57 1.03 23.01
CA SER A 362 -4.85 0.67 22.37
C SER A 362 -6.04 0.96 23.29
N LEU A 363 -5.93 0.66 24.59
CA LEU A 363 -6.95 1.01 25.58
C LEU A 363 -7.12 2.53 25.69
N GLY A 364 -6.02 3.29 25.71
CA GLY A 364 -6.06 4.76 25.72
C GLY A 364 -6.70 5.37 24.47
N GLN A 365 -6.66 4.66 23.35
CA GLN A 365 -7.30 5.03 22.07
C GLN A 365 -8.75 4.51 21.96
N ASN A 366 -9.29 3.85 22.99
CA ASN A 366 -10.59 3.16 22.99
C ASN A 366 -10.70 2.02 21.95
N ASP A 367 -9.59 1.45 21.49
CA ASP A 367 -9.56 0.31 20.60
C ASP A 367 -9.44 -1.01 21.38
N LEU A 368 -10.60 -1.47 21.90
CA LEU A 368 -10.67 -2.71 22.66
C LEU A 368 -10.31 -3.95 21.81
N ARG A 369 -10.54 -3.90 20.50
CA ARG A 369 -10.23 -5.03 19.59
C ARG A 369 -8.71 -5.20 19.48
N MET A 370 -7.99 -4.11 19.25
CA MET A 370 -6.53 -4.13 19.18
C MET A 370 -5.92 -4.46 20.54
N ALA A 371 -6.44 -3.92 21.64
CA ALA A 371 -6.00 -4.25 22.99
C ALA A 371 -6.16 -5.76 23.27
N GLY A 372 -7.32 -6.32 22.96
CA GLY A 372 -7.59 -7.77 23.09
C GLY A 372 -6.67 -8.62 22.22
N PHE A 373 -6.43 -8.21 20.97
CA PHE A 373 -5.51 -8.88 20.07
C PHE A 373 -4.07 -8.92 20.64
N GLN A 374 -3.59 -7.82 21.17
CA GLN A 374 -2.26 -7.76 21.81
C GLN A 374 -2.20 -8.59 23.11
N ALA A 375 -3.28 -8.60 23.92
CA ALA A 375 -3.35 -9.44 25.12
C ALA A 375 -3.28 -10.93 24.78
N VAL A 376 -3.94 -11.38 23.70
CA VAL A 376 -3.84 -12.76 23.22
C VAL A 376 -2.41 -13.11 22.82
N PHE A 377 -1.70 -12.19 22.13
CA PHE A 377 -0.29 -12.39 21.80
C PHE A 377 0.61 -12.43 23.03
N PHE A 378 0.34 -11.59 24.02
CA PHE A 378 1.04 -11.63 25.30
C PHE A 378 0.92 -13.03 25.94
N LEU A 379 -0.30 -13.56 26.04
CA LEU A 379 -0.57 -14.88 26.58
C LEU A 379 0.10 -16.01 25.77
N LEU A 380 0.09 -15.92 24.44
CA LEU A 380 0.73 -16.89 23.55
C LEU A 380 2.27 -16.95 23.74
N LEU A 381 2.89 -15.82 24.04
CA LEU A 381 4.34 -15.72 24.18
C LEU A 381 4.83 -15.94 25.62
N LEU A 382 3.94 -15.90 26.61
CA LEU A 382 4.29 -16.05 28.03
C LEU A 382 4.90 -17.42 28.36
N PRO A 383 4.33 -18.57 27.93
CA PRO A 383 4.90 -19.88 28.22
C PRO A 383 6.20 -20.10 27.44
N GLU A 384 7.24 -20.65 28.09
CA GLU A 384 8.49 -21.02 27.41
C GLU A 384 8.27 -22.13 26.38
N LYS A 385 7.40 -23.10 26.68
CA LYS A 385 7.05 -24.21 25.81
C LYS A 385 5.54 -24.30 25.65
N LEU A 386 5.04 -23.91 24.49
CA LEU A 386 3.64 -24.11 24.14
C LEU A 386 3.58 -25.13 22.98
N PRO A 387 2.94 -26.30 23.18
CA PRO A 387 2.74 -27.22 22.08
C PRO A 387 1.88 -26.55 20.99
N TYR A 388 2.18 -26.85 19.73
CA TYR A 388 1.47 -26.30 18.56
C TYR A 388 1.49 -24.76 18.44
N ARG A 389 2.48 -24.06 19.06
CA ARG A 389 2.59 -22.59 19.02
C ARG A 389 2.46 -22.00 17.59
N THR A 390 3.12 -22.63 16.62
CA THR A 390 3.03 -22.18 15.21
C THR A 390 1.61 -22.27 14.65
N ALA A 391 0.88 -23.33 14.98
CA ALA A 391 -0.50 -23.48 14.55
C ALA A 391 -1.43 -22.48 15.26
N SER A 392 -1.25 -22.27 16.56
CA SER A 392 -1.99 -21.25 17.32
C SER A 392 -1.75 -19.85 16.77
N LEU A 393 -0.49 -19.54 16.45
CA LEU A 393 -0.10 -18.28 15.82
C LEU A 393 -0.81 -18.09 14.47
N ALA A 394 -0.81 -19.13 13.63
CA ALA A 394 -1.47 -19.08 12.34
C ALA A 394 -2.98 -18.80 12.49
N VAL A 395 -3.66 -19.49 13.39
CA VAL A 395 -5.10 -19.31 13.64
C VAL A 395 -5.39 -17.89 14.11
N ILE A 396 -4.63 -17.37 15.09
CA ILE A 396 -4.85 -16.03 15.66
C ILE A 396 -4.64 -14.93 14.61
N LEU A 397 -3.67 -15.10 13.71
CA LEU A 397 -3.37 -14.12 12.65
C LEU A 397 -4.31 -14.25 11.45
N LEU A 398 -4.81 -15.45 11.15
CA LEU A 398 -5.76 -15.65 10.06
C LEU A 398 -7.16 -15.09 10.37
N ILE A 399 -7.59 -15.08 11.63
CA ILE A 399 -8.90 -14.54 12.01
C ILE A 399 -9.09 -13.10 11.55
N PRO A 400 -8.24 -12.11 11.94
CA PRO A 400 -8.41 -10.73 11.48
C PRO A 400 -8.21 -10.59 9.97
N ALA A 401 -7.32 -11.39 9.34
CA ALA A 401 -7.10 -11.39 7.90
C ALA A 401 -8.36 -11.79 7.13
N LEU A 402 -9.04 -12.85 7.53
CA LEU A 402 -10.28 -13.32 6.90
C LEU A 402 -11.48 -12.43 7.25
N TYR A 403 -11.57 -11.98 8.50
CA TYR A 403 -12.61 -11.04 8.93
C TYR A 403 -12.57 -9.73 8.12
N SER A 404 -11.38 -9.24 7.79
CA SER A 404 -11.22 -8.01 7.02
C SER A 404 -11.89 -8.09 5.63
N ILE A 405 -11.93 -9.27 4.99
CA ILE A 405 -12.63 -9.47 3.72
C ILE A 405 -14.12 -9.20 3.87
N LEU A 406 -14.74 -9.84 4.87
CA LEU A 406 -16.17 -9.71 5.13
C LEU A 406 -16.53 -8.26 5.48
N TYR A 407 -15.75 -7.66 6.37
CA TYR A 407 -15.94 -6.27 6.80
C TYR A 407 -15.86 -5.28 5.64
N GLN A 408 -14.81 -5.38 4.81
CA GLN A 408 -14.62 -4.44 3.69
C GLN A 408 -15.68 -4.61 2.61
N LYS A 409 -16.05 -5.86 2.28
CA LYS A 409 -17.12 -6.12 1.30
C LYS A 409 -18.48 -5.60 1.76
N GLN A 410 -18.81 -5.79 3.04
CA GLN A 410 -20.05 -5.28 3.61
C GLN A 410 -20.05 -3.75 3.67
N LEU A 411 -18.93 -3.15 4.09
CA LEU A 411 -18.79 -1.70 4.20
C LEU A 411 -18.93 -1.00 2.84
N LYS A 412 -18.30 -1.54 1.79
CA LYS A 412 -18.32 -0.93 0.47
C LYS A 412 -19.52 -1.35 -0.38
N SER A 413 -19.95 -2.61 -0.31
CA SER A 413 -20.95 -3.13 -1.26
C SER A 413 -20.69 -2.72 -2.71
N TYR A 414 -19.40 -2.78 -3.12
CA TYR A 414 -18.92 -2.23 -4.39
C TYR A 414 -19.66 -2.77 -5.64
N PRO A 415 -19.98 -4.08 -5.75
CA PRO A 415 -20.77 -4.58 -6.87
C PRO A 415 -22.13 -3.88 -6.99
N THR A 416 -22.83 -3.68 -5.85
CA THR A 416 -24.11 -2.97 -5.83
C THR A 416 -23.99 -1.54 -6.36
N LEU A 417 -22.93 -0.81 -6.00
CA LEU A 417 -22.66 0.52 -6.55
C LEU A 417 -22.50 0.48 -8.07
N VAL A 418 -21.64 -0.43 -8.58
CA VAL A 418 -21.33 -0.51 -10.02
C VAL A 418 -22.58 -0.88 -10.82
N ASP A 419 -23.34 -1.87 -10.35
CA ASP A 419 -24.58 -2.30 -11.02
C ASP A 419 -25.64 -1.18 -11.01
N THR A 420 -25.79 -0.50 -9.87
CA THR A 420 -26.69 0.64 -9.73
C THR A 420 -26.29 1.80 -10.65
N LEU A 421 -25.00 2.14 -10.73
CA LEU A 421 -24.53 3.17 -11.66
C LEU A 421 -24.83 2.83 -13.12
N LYS A 422 -24.53 1.60 -13.55
CA LYS A 422 -24.81 1.14 -14.91
C LYS A 422 -26.31 1.18 -15.22
N GLN A 423 -27.15 0.68 -14.33
CA GLN A 423 -28.59 0.71 -14.49
C GLN A 423 -29.12 2.13 -14.54
N THR A 424 -28.69 3.00 -13.62
CA THR A 424 -29.14 4.40 -13.55
C THR A 424 -28.74 5.17 -14.80
N THR A 425 -27.49 5.03 -15.27
CA THR A 425 -27.02 5.74 -16.46
C THR A 425 -27.69 5.24 -17.76
N SER A 426 -28.06 3.96 -17.83
CA SER A 426 -28.73 3.39 -19.00
C SER A 426 -30.22 3.79 -19.11
N THR A 427 -30.88 4.00 -17.96
CA THR A 427 -32.30 4.41 -17.91
C THR A 427 -32.51 5.92 -17.96
N THR A 428 -31.47 6.71 -17.75
CA THR A 428 -31.50 8.18 -17.77
C THR A 428 -31.39 8.68 -19.21
N GLU A 429 -32.25 9.62 -19.59
CA GLU A 429 -32.21 10.23 -20.93
C GLU A 429 -30.89 10.98 -21.19
N ASN A 430 -30.53 11.17 -22.49
CA ASN A 430 -29.23 11.73 -22.85
C ASN A 430 -29.01 13.18 -22.38
N GLN A 431 -30.07 13.92 -22.09
CA GLN A 431 -29.99 15.31 -21.63
C GLN A 431 -30.10 15.45 -20.11
N GLU A 432 -30.35 14.35 -19.37
CA GLU A 432 -30.48 14.38 -17.93
C GLU A 432 -29.11 14.16 -17.24
N VAL A 433 -28.93 14.87 -16.14
CA VAL A 433 -27.72 14.82 -15.32
C VAL A 433 -27.98 14.05 -14.04
N ILE A 434 -27.00 13.24 -13.64
CA ILE A 434 -27.00 12.48 -12.39
C ILE A 434 -25.97 13.11 -11.45
N LEU A 435 -26.44 13.71 -10.36
CA LEU A 435 -25.56 14.17 -9.28
C LEU A 435 -25.10 13.00 -8.45
N VAL A 436 -23.79 12.88 -8.27
CA VAL A 436 -23.16 11.82 -7.50
C VAL A 436 -22.12 12.38 -6.54
N ASN A 437 -21.73 11.61 -5.52
CA ASN A 437 -20.59 11.97 -4.67
C ASN A 437 -19.36 12.37 -5.49
N ASN A 438 -18.55 13.30 -4.99
CA ASN A 438 -17.40 13.84 -5.73
C ASN A 438 -16.38 12.74 -6.07
N PHE A 439 -16.11 11.81 -5.15
CA PHE A 439 -15.20 10.69 -5.39
C PHE A 439 -15.75 9.70 -6.44
N ILE A 440 -17.06 9.54 -6.60
CA ILE A 440 -17.67 8.76 -7.69
C ILE A 440 -17.46 9.47 -9.03
N ALA A 441 -17.76 10.79 -9.08
CA ALA A 441 -17.52 11.59 -10.28
C ALA A 441 -16.04 11.57 -10.71
N PHE A 442 -15.11 11.62 -9.76
CA PHE A 442 -13.68 11.45 -9.99
C PHE A 442 -13.33 10.07 -10.57
N SER A 443 -14.02 9.03 -10.11
CA SER A 443 -13.74 7.63 -10.47
C SER A 443 -14.52 7.12 -11.69
N LYS A 444 -15.36 7.94 -12.31
CA LYS A 444 -16.27 7.53 -13.39
C LYS A 444 -15.59 6.85 -14.58
N GLY A 445 -14.35 7.27 -14.91
CA GLY A 445 -13.58 6.65 -16.00
C GLY A 445 -13.17 5.20 -15.73
N VAL A 446 -13.12 4.77 -14.45
CA VAL A 446 -12.87 3.38 -14.05
C VAL A 446 -14.19 2.63 -13.86
N LEU A 447 -15.19 3.26 -13.22
CA LEU A 447 -16.48 2.64 -12.89
C LEU A 447 -17.31 2.32 -14.12
N LEU A 448 -17.25 3.19 -15.15
CA LEU A 448 -18.01 3.12 -16.40
C LEU A 448 -17.04 3.08 -17.60
N ASP A 449 -15.99 2.27 -17.49
CA ASP A 449 -15.00 2.16 -18.57
C ASP A 449 -15.66 1.78 -19.91
N GLY A 450 -15.23 2.45 -20.99
CA GLY A 450 -15.76 2.25 -22.35
C GLY A 450 -17.09 2.96 -22.64
N ASP A 451 -17.82 3.47 -21.64
CA ASP A 451 -19.09 4.18 -21.83
C ASP A 451 -18.94 5.69 -21.55
N THR A 452 -18.44 6.42 -22.55
CA THR A 452 -18.22 7.87 -22.44
C THR A 452 -19.53 8.64 -22.28
N LEU A 453 -20.64 8.14 -22.83
CA LEU A 453 -21.96 8.75 -22.70
C LEU A 453 -22.45 8.64 -21.25
N ALA A 454 -22.36 7.46 -20.64
CA ALA A 454 -22.69 7.29 -19.23
C ALA A 454 -21.81 8.14 -18.32
N GLN A 455 -20.50 8.20 -18.60
CA GLN A 455 -19.55 9.05 -17.84
C GLN A 455 -19.91 10.54 -17.92
N SER A 456 -20.39 11.03 -19.06
CA SER A 456 -20.76 12.44 -19.26
C SER A 456 -21.98 12.84 -18.43
N LYS A 457 -22.88 11.91 -18.12
CA LYS A 457 -24.07 12.14 -17.29
C LYS A 457 -23.73 12.35 -15.80
N LEU A 458 -22.59 11.83 -15.31
CA LEU A 458 -22.20 11.91 -13.90
C LEU A 458 -21.51 13.24 -13.59
N ILE A 459 -22.08 14.00 -12.67
CA ILE A 459 -21.55 15.28 -12.15
C ILE A 459 -21.41 15.19 -10.62
N GLY A 460 -20.26 15.61 -10.08
CA GLY A 460 -20.05 15.68 -8.63
C GLY A 460 -20.94 16.75 -7.96
N ILE A 461 -21.38 16.45 -6.74
CA ILE A 461 -22.24 17.35 -5.95
C ILE A 461 -21.55 18.69 -5.65
N GLU A 462 -20.22 18.79 -5.65
CA GLU A 462 -19.47 20.07 -5.56
C GLU A 462 -19.84 21.06 -6.67
N LYS A 463 -20.33 20.58 -7.84
CA LYS A 463 -20.71 21.38 -9.01
C LYS A 463 -22.18 21.77 -9.03
N ILE A 464 -22.88 21.65 -7.91
CA ILE A 464 -24.32 21.92 -7.80
C ILE A 464 -24.68 23.34 -8.25
N ASP A 465 -23.85 24.35 -8.00
CA ASP A 465 -24.12 25.74 -8.38
C ASP A 465 -24.05 25.94 -9.90
N SER A 466 -23.13 25.23 -10.56
CA SER A 466 -23.09 25.20 -12.02
C SER A 466 -24.35 24.55 -12.60
N LEU A 467 -24.85 23.49 -11.97
CA LEU A 467 -26.09 22.84 -12.39
C LEU A 467 -27.32 23.73 -12.18
N LYS A 468 -27.38 24.48 -11.07
CA LYS A 468 -28.46 25.46 -10.82
C LYS A 468 -28.58 26.51 -11.94
N SER A 469 -27.45 26.93 -12.51
CA SER A 469 -27.40 27.89 -13.60
C SER A 469 -27.99 27.34 -14.93
N LEU A 470 -27.91 26.02 -15.15
CA LEU A 470 -28.45 25.33 -16.32
C LEU A 470 -29.97 25.11 -16.26
N ARG A 471 -30.61 25.31 -15.11
CA ARG A 471 -32.04 25.14 -14.87
C ARG A 471 -32.63 23.84 -15.46
N PRO A 472 -32.11 22.67 -15.02
CA PRO A 472 -32.63 21.40 -15.51
C PRO A 472 -34.10 21.23 -15.15
N THR A 473 -34.86 20.50 -15.97
CA THR A 473 -36.27 20.17 -15.69
C THR A 473 -36.42 19.06 -14.68
N GLN A 474 -35.47 18.14 -14.65
CA GLN A 474 -35.38 17.04 -13.71
C GLN A 474 -33.92 16.85 -13.29
N VAL A 475 -33.74 16.38 -12.08
CA VAL A 475 -32.42 16.04 -11.53
C VAL A 475 -32.49 14.67 -10.88
N GLN A 476 -31.60 13.79 -11.28
CA GLN A 476 -31.39 12.52 -10.61
C GLN A 476 -30.20 12.63 -9.66
N VAL A 477 -30.30 12.03 -8.49
CA VAL A 477 -29.28 12.06 -7.44
C VAL A 477 -28.96 10.63 -7.02
N LEU A 478 -27.69 10.27 -6.98
CA LEU A 478 -27.21 9.00 -6.48
C LEU A 478 -26.15 9.26 -5.40
N ILE A 479 -26.51 8.99 -4.15
CA ILE A 479 -25.60 9.11 -3.02
C ILE A 479 -25.15 7.73 -2.56
N TYR A 480 -23.84 7.52 -2.54
CA TYR A 480 -23.22 6.32 -2.05
C TYR A 480 -22.69 6.57 -0.63
N ARG A 481 -23.35 5.99 0.36
CA ARG A 481 -23.13 6.24 1.79
C ARG A 481 -21.73 5.86 2.31
N TYR A 482 -20.94 5.14 1.52
CA TYR A 482 -19.53 4.89 1.84
C TYR A 482 -18.75 6.18 2.13
N TYR A 483 -19.22 7.35 1.66
CA TYR A 483 -18.61 8.65 1.98
C TYR A 483 -18.56 8.93 3.48
N GLU A 484 -19.56 8.50 4.25
CA GLU A 484 -19.62 8.69 5.71
C GLU A 484 -18.38 8.08 6.40
N HIS A 485 -17.83 7.01 5.83
CA HIS A 485 -16.66 6.32 6.34
C HIS A 485 -15.34 6.83 5.74
N ALA A 486 -15.26 6.97 4.43
CA ALA A 486 -14.01 7.22 3.71
C ALA A 486 -13.79 8.70 3.35
N TYR A 487 -14.86 9.47 3.20
CA TYR A 487 -14.85 10.87 2.74
C TYR A 487 -15.79 11.74 3.58
N PRO A 488 -15.65 11.78 4.92
CA PRO A 488 -16.60 12.47 5.80
C PRO A 488 -16.72 13.98 5.50
N ASN A 489 -15.70 14.58 4.87
CA ASN A 489 -15.73 15.98 4.45
C ASN A 489 -16.79 16.26 3.37
N GLU A 490 -17.19 15.25 2.57
CA GLU A 490 -18.29 15.39 1.61
C GLU A 490 -19.68 15.58 2.27
N GLN A 491 -19.80 15.38 3.57
CA GLN A 491 -21.05 15.66 4.29
C GLN A 491 -21.53 17.10 4.07
N VAL A 492 -20.62 18.06 3.96
CA VAL A 492 -20.96 19.47 3.72
C VAL A 492 -21.67 19.65 2.37
N ASP A 493 -21.16 18.98 1.34
CA ASP A 493 -21.73 19.02 -0.01
C ASP A 493 -23.09 18.28 -0.06
N VAL A 494 -23.17 17.15 0.64
CA VAL A 494 -24.44 16.40 0.79
C VAL A 494 -25.49 17.23 1.51
N ASP A 495 -25.13 17.92 2.59
CA ASP A 495 -26.07 18.81 3.32
C ASP A 495 -26.51 19.99 2.44
N ALA A 496 -25.63 20.56 1.63
CA ALA A 496 -25.94 21.63 0.69
C ALA A 496 -26.91 21.13 -0.39
N LEU A 497 -26.70 19.91 -0.91
CA LEU A 497 -27.59 19.24 -1.84
C LEU A 497 -28.99 19.01 -1.22
N GLU A 498 -29.06 18.47 -0.01
CA GLU A 498 -30.33 18.23 0.68
C GLU A 498 -31.14 19.52 0.87
N LYS A 499 -30.48 20.61 1.29
CA LYS A 499 -31.11 21.93 1.41
C LYS A 499 -31.67 22.44 0.08
N TRP A 500 -30.96 22.22 -1.03
CA TRP A 500 -31.42 22.62 -2.34
C TRP A 500 -32.66 21.83 -2.81
N LEU A 501 -32.71 20.54 -2.44
CA LEU A 501 -33.81 19.63 -2.85
C LEU A 501 -35.02 19.68 -1.93
N LEU A 502 -34.93 20.31 -0.75
CA LEU A 502 -35.97 20.29 0.29
C LEU A 502 -37.38 20.69 -0.23
N ASN A 503 -37.43 21.67 -1.15
CA ASN A 503 -38.68 22.20 -1.70
C ASN A 503 -38.97 21.71 -3.14
N LYS A 504 -38.31 20.64 -3.59
CA LYS A 504 -38.50 20.06 -4.89
C LYS A 504 -39.41 18.85 -4.83
N LYS A 505 -40.19 18.63 -5.88
CA LYS A 505 -41.11 17.50 -5.93
C LYS A 505 -40.33 16.21 -6.17
N LEU A 506 -40.35 15.31 -5.22
CA LEU A 506 -39.76 13.97 -5.35
C LEU A 506 -40.63 13.13 -6.29
N ILE A 507 -40.06 12.60 -7.37
CA ILE A 507 -40.75 11.73 -8.34
C ILE A 507 -40.65 10.27 -7.88
N TYR A 508 -39.45 9.81 -7.56
CA TYR A 508 -39.25 8.49 -6.96
C TYR A 508 -38.01 8.45 -6.08
N GLU A 509 -37.99 7.51 -5.15
CA GLU A 509 -36.87 7.20 -4.29
C GLU A 509 -36.66 5.68 -4.25
N VAL A 510 -35.39 5.26 -4.41
CA VAL A 510 -34.94 3.89 -4.16
C VAL A 510 -33.80 3.97 -3.17
N LYS A 511 -33.97 3.29 -2.03
CA LYS A 511 -33.02 3.29 -0.95
C LYS A 511 -32.56 1.88 -0.65
N SER A 512 -31.26 1.61 -0.88
CA SER A 512 -30.58 0.42 -0.37
C SER A 512 -29.73 0.81 0.83
N ASP A 513 -29.13 -0.18 1.50
CA ASP A 513 -28.29 0.06 2.68
C ASP A 513 -27.13 1.02 2.40
N GLN A 514 -26.58 0.99 1.18
CA GLN A 514 -25.40 1.75 0.81
C GLN A 514 -25.65 2.80 -0.28
N VAL A 515 -26.67 2.66 -1.11
CA VAL A 515 -26.89 3.55 -2.25
C VAL A 515 -28.32 4.12 -2.21
N TRP A 516 -28.44 5.44 -2.29
CA TRP A 516 -29.70 6.15 -2.41
C TRP A 516 -29.81 6.74 -3.79
N ILE A 517 -30.93 6.46 -4.47
CA ILE A 517 -31.28 7.06 -5.75
C ILE A 517 -32.57 7.83 -5.55
N ARG A 518 -32.57 9.09 -5.97
CA ARG A 518 -33.74 9.97 -5.92
C ARG A 518 -33.85 10.74 -7.23
N ARG A 519 -35.06 10.97 -7.70
CA ARG A 519 -35.35 11.81 -8.86
C ARG A 519 -36.29 12.90 -8.47
N PHE A 520 -35.97 14.11 -8.83
CA PHE A 520 -36.73 15.32 -8.50
C PHE A 520 -37.15 16.04 -9.76
N GLU A 521 -38.40 16.58 -9.74
CA GLU A 521 -38.90 17.55 -10.70
C GLU A 521 -38.49 18.96 -10.26
N MET A 522 -37.87 19.72 -11.16
CA MET A 522 -37.36 21.06 -10.90
C MET A 522 -38.33 22.09 -11.46
N ASP A 523 -38.93 22.96 -10.61
CA ASP A 523 -39.87 23.98 -10.99
C ASP A 523 -39.31 24.93 -12.06
N GLN A 524 -39.90 24.93 -13.24
CA GLN A 524 -39.60 25.94 -14.28
C GLN A 524 -40.33 27.27 -14.03
N ASN A 525 -41.29 27.33 -13.11
CA ASN A 525 -42.21 28.44 -12.92
C ASN A 525 -41.87 29.38 -11.76
N ARG A 526 -40.67 29.98 -11.76
CA ARG A 526 -40.51 31.31 -11.13
C ARG A 526 -39.81 32.22 -12.12
N ARG A 527 -40.59 32.77 -13.07
CA ARG A 527 -40.28 34.05 -13.69
C ARG A 527 -40.40 35.09 -12.58
N PHE A 528 -39.28 35.61 -12.13
CA PHE A 528 -39.22 36.90 -11.43
C PHE A 528 -39.02 38.00 -12.45
#